data_57cd8dadc1eeda8136e6283faced72de
#
_entry.id   57cd8dadc1eeda8136e6283faced72de
#
_cell.length_a   1.000
_cell.length_b   1.000
_cell.length_c   1.000
_cell.angle_alpha   90.00
_cell.angle_beta   90.00
_cell.angle_gamma   90.00
#
_symmetry.space_group_name_H-M   'P 1'
#
loop_
_entity.id
_entity.type
_entity.pdbx_description
1 polymer ?
#
loop_
_entity_poly.entity_id
_entity_poly.type
_entity_poly.pdbx_seq_one_letter_code
_entity_poly.pdbx_strand_id
1 'polypeptide(L)'
;IDISELPFELTNYQLENLTNAGFVTFKNSYTKGTVVTDGITMAPNTSAFKRLSTTRITGFVETLIRSACEPFIGQQNNLANRNSIKTAVNSALYKIMGTLIKDFDFTITSDLSQQKLGIIDIDYVIVPYYEIRQIRNRITIKDSI
;
A
#
# COMPACT_ATOMS: atom_id res chain seq x y z
N ILE A 1 -20.29 3.52 8.73
CA ILE A 1 -21.53 3.49 7.95
C ILE A 1 -21.95 2.04 7.90
N ASP A 2 -23.02 1.71 8.60
CA ASP A 2 -23.59 0.36 8.56
C ASP A 2 -24.52 0.31 7.33
N ILE A 3 -24.10 -0.37 6.28
CA ILE A 3 -24.91 -0.61 5.08
C ILE A 3 -25.46 -2.02 5.22
N SER A 4 -26.63 -2.14 5.82
CA SER A 4 -27.30 -3.41 6.04
C SER A 4 -27.90 -3.99 4.74
N GLU A 5 -28.37 -3.12 3.84
CA GLU A 5 -28.98 -3.51 2.57
C GLU A 5 -28.61 -2.53 1.45
N LEU A 6 -28.45 -3.05 0.24
CA LEU A 6 -28.32 -2.22 -0.95
C LEU A 6 -29.73 -1.90 -1.51
N PRO A 7 -30.00 -0.65 -1.90
CA PRO A 7 -31.31 -0.24 -2.42
C PRO A 7 -31.64 -0.94 -3.75
N PHE A 8 -30.67 -1.43 -4.47
CA PHE A 8 -30.81 -2.25 -5.69
C PHE A 8 -29.52 -3.08 -5.92
N GLU A 9 -29.64 -4.17 -6.60
CA GLU A 9 -28.51 -5.04 -6.96
C GLU A 9 -28.14 -4.83 -8.43
N LEU A 10 -26.83 -4.64 -8.64
CA LEU A 10 -26.25 -4.56 -9.97
C LEU A 10 -25.86 -5.97 -10.45
N THR A 11 -26.03 -6.22 -11.72
CA THR A 11 -25.53 -7.46 -12.35
C THR A 11 -24.00 -7.49 -12.35
N ASN A 12 -23.40 -8.68 -12.40
CA ASN A 12 -21.94 -8.83 -12.47
C ASN A 12 -21.33 -8.04 -13.65
N TYR A 13 -21.99 -7.99 -14.78
CA TYR A 13 -21.57 -7.21 -15.96
C TYR A 13 -21.54 -5.70 -15.67
N GLN A 14 -22.56 -5.18 -15.00
CA GLN A 14 -22.62 -3.75 -14.62
C GLN A 14 -21.54 -3.43 -13.59
N LEU A 15 -21.32 -4.30 -12.60
CA LEU A 15 -20.26 -4.15 -11.61
C LEU A 15 -18.87 -4.13 -12.25
N GLU A 16 -18.63 -5.01 -13.24
CA GLU A 16 -17.36 -5.05 -13.97
C GLU A 16 -17.13 -3.79 -14.79
N ASN A 17 -18.16 -3.30 -15.50
CA ASN A 17 -18.07 -2.05 -16.27
C ASN A 17 -17.78 -0.84 -15.36
N LEU A 18 -18.45 -0.74 -14.22
CA LEU A 18 -18.20 0.34 -13.25
C LEU A 18 -16.79 0.24 -12.67
N THR A 19 -16.33 -0.97 -12.33
CA THR A 19 -14.98 -1.20 -11.84
C THR A 19 -13.93 -0.80 -12.88
N ASN A 20 -14.14 -1.17 -14.15
CA ASN A 20 -13.25 -0.77 -15.25
C ASN A 20 -13.24 0.74 -15.48
N ALA A 21 -14.35 1.42 -15.23
CA ALA A 21 -14.46 2.88 -15.24
C ALA A 21 -13.86 3.57 -14.01
N GLY A 22 -13.38 2.82 -13.01
CA GLY A 22 -12.71 3.35 -11.83
C GLY A 22 -13.61 3.56 -10.61
N PHE A 23 -14.86 3.10 -10.65
CA PHE A 23 -15.77 3.22 -9.51
C PHE A 23 -15.61 2.07 -8.54
N VAL A 24 -15.60 2.39 -7.25
CA VAL A 24 -15.71 1.41 -6.17
C VAL A 24 -17.19 1.10 -5.95
N THR A 25 -17.57 -0.15 -6.14
CA THR A 25 -18.97 -0.61 -6.03
C THR A 25 -19.13 -1.62 -4.91
N PHE A 26 -20.38 -1.79 -4.46
CA PHE A 26 -20.75 -2.74 -3.44
C PHE A 26 -21.63 -3.84 -4.05
N LYS A 27 -21.54 -5.03 -3.49
CA LYS A 27 -22.42 -6.16 -3.84
C LYS A 27 -22.77 -6.95 -2.59
N ASN A 28 -23.91 -7.63 -2.63
CA ASN A 28 -24.26 -8.60 -1.59
C ASN A 28 -23.48 -9.91 -1.82
N SER A 29 -22.85 -10.39 -0.76
CA SER A 29 -22.22 -11.70 -0.70
C SER A 29 -23.06 -12.61 0.16
N TYR A 30 -23.33 -13.81 -0.33
CA TYR A 30 -24.13 -14.81 0.42
C TYR A 30 -23.59 -15.12 1.82
N THR A 31 -22.27 -15.07 1.99
CA THR A 31 -21.61 -15.45 3.25
C THR A 31 -21.14 -14.27 4.09
N LYS A 32 -21.01 -13.07 3.53
CA LYS A 32 -20.36 -11.91 4.20
C LYS A 32 -21.23 -10.65 4.25
N GLY A 33 -22.48 -10.73 3.75
CA GLY A 33 -23.34 -9.54 3.63
C GLY A 33 -22.81 -8.57 2.55
N THR A 34 -23.00 -7.27 2.75
CA THR A 34 -22.54 -6.24 1.80
C THR A 34 -21.02 -6.11 1.79
N VAL A 35 -20.41 -6.32 0.63
CA VAL A 35 -18.96 -6.25 0.43
C VAL A 35 -18.61 -5.32 -0.72
N VAL A 36 -17.40 -4.76 -0.67
CA VAL A 36 -16.81 -4.01 -1.79
C VAL A 36 -16.50 -4.98 -2.93
N THR A 37 -16.87 -4.64 -4.15
CA THR A 37 -16.62 -5.49 -5.33
C THR A 37 -15.14 -5.58 -5.65
N ASP A 38 -14.46 -4.45 -5.70
CA ASP A 38 -13.01 -4.37 -5.90
C ASP A 38 -12.44 -3.07 -5.30
N GLY A 39 -11.29 -3.17 -4.65
CA GLY A 39 -10.60 -2.04 -4.04
C GLY A 39 -9.67 -1.35 -5.05
N ILE A 40 -10.22 -0.45 -5.85
CA ILE A 40 -9.50 0.25 -6.92
C ILE A 40 -9.41 1.76 -6.65
N THR A 41 -8.51 2.41 -7.40
CA THR A 41 -8.39 3.87 -7.48
C THR A 41 -8.66 4.34 -8.90
N MET A 42 -8.73 5.65 -9.11
CA MET A 42 -8.86 6.26 -10.45
C MET A 42 -7.56 6.24 -11.25
N ALA A 43 -6.45 5.71 -10.69
CA ALA A 43 -5.20 5.60 -11.41
C ALA A 43 -5.31 4.69 -12.65
N PRO A 44 -4.49 4.91 -13.71
CA PRO A 44 -4.47 4.05 -14.88
C PRO A 44 -4.20 2.57 -14.52
N ASN A 45 -4.69 1.65 -15.34
CA ASN A 45 -4.52 0.20 -15.10
C ASN A 45 -3.06 -0.26 -15.05
N THR A 46 -2.16 0.48 -15.67
CA THR A 46 -0.71 0.23 -15.66
C THR A 46 0.00 0.78 -14.42
N SER A 47 -0.67 1.59 -13.61
CA SER A 47 -0.09 2.19 -12.42
C SER A 47 -0.06 1.21 -11.25
N ALA A 48 1.05 1.22 -10.50
CA ALA A 48 1.17 0.50 -9.24
C ALA A 48 0.11 0.98 -8.21
N PHE A 49 -0.35 2.24 -8.32
CA PHE A 49 -1.38 2.83 -7.46
C PHE A 49 -2.81 2.53 -7.90
N LYS A 50 -3.02 1.68 -8.91
CA LYS A 50 -4.37 1.25 -9.31
C LYS A 50 -5.12 0.56 -8.17
N ARG A 51 -4.39 -0.09 -7.28
CA ARG A 51 -4.97 -0.81 -6.13
C ARG A 51 -5.01 0.06 -4.89
N LEU A 52 -6.17 0.12 -4.25
CA LEU A 52 -6.36 0.84 -2.99
C LEU A 52 -5.47 0.29 -1.87
N SER A 53 -5.24 -1.02 -1.85
CA SER A 53 -4.31 -1.67 -0.91
C SER A 53 -2.89 -1.13 -1.05
N THR A 54 -2.38 -1.01 -2.28
CA THR A 54 -1.04 -0.46 -2.53
C THR A 54 -0.94 0.99 -2.07
N THR A 55 -1.94 1.83 -2.41
CA THR A 55 -1.99 3.23 -1.99
C THR A 55 -1.99 3.36 -0.46
N ARG A 56 -2.76 2.51 0.23
CA ARG A 56 -2.80 2.51 1.71
C ARG A 56 -1.48 2.05 2.32
N ILE A 57 -0.82 1.03 1.76
CA ILE A 57 0.50 0.57 2.22
C ILE A 57 1.52 1.70 2.05
N THR A 58 1.54 2.38 0.89
CA THR A 58 2.46 3.50 0.64
C THR A 58 2.25 4.63 1.63
N GLY A 59 1.01 5.08 1.85
CA GLY A 59 0.71 6.13 2.83
C GLY A 59 1.05 5.73 4.28
N PHE A 60 0.89 4.46 4.63
CA PHE A 60 1.30 3.95 5.93
C PHE A 60 2.83 3.98 6.09
N VAL A 61 3.59 3.53 5.07
CA VAL A 61 5.06 3.58 5.06
C VAL A 61 5.56 5.01 5.18
N GLU A 62 4.98 5.96 4.44
CA GLU A 62 5.33 7.38 4.53
C GLU A 62 5.14 7.91 5.96
N THR A 63 4.00 7.62 6.57
CA THR A 63 3.71 8.03 7.96
C THR A 63 4.68 7.39 8.95
N LEU A 64 5.03 6.12 8.74
CA LEU A 64 5.95 5.38 9.58
C LEU A 64 7.38 5.97 9.53
N ILE A 65 7.88 6.27 8.34
CA ILE A 65 9.19 6.91 8.12
C ILE A 65 9.20 8.30 8.76
N ARG A 66 8.17 9.10 8.53
CA ARG A 66 8.02 10.44 9.12
C ARG A 66 8.09 10.38 10.65
N SER A 67 7.32 9.48 11.25
CA SER A 67 7.31 9.28 12.71
C SER A 67 8.67 8.81 13.24
N ALA A 68 9.40 7.96 12.49
CA ALA A 68 10.74 7.52 12.87
C ALA A 68 11.77 8.66 12.80
N CYS A 69 11.56 9.65 11.92
CA CYS A 69 12.46 10.79 11.75
C CYS A 69 12.14 11.98 12.67
N GLU A 70 10.92 12.08 13.18
CA GLU A 70 10.45 13.19 13.99
C GLU A 70 11.36 13.53 15.19
N PRO A 71 11.93 12.56 15.96
CA PRO A 71 12.82 12.86 17.09
C PRO A 71 14.13 13.55 16.70
N PHE A 72 14.50 13.55 15.41
CA PHE A 72 15.74 14.16 14.92
C PHE A 72 15.54 15.58 14.40
N ILE A 73 14.30 16.05 14.29
CA ILE A 73 14.01 17.43 13.91
C ILE A 73 14.54 18.38 14.98
N GLY A 74 15.29 19.39 14.57
CA GLY A 74 15.96 20.34 15.48
C GLY A 74 17.32 19.89 15.98
N GLN A 75 17.77 18.67 15.65
CA GLN A 75 19.12 18.23 15.96
C GLN A 75 20.14 18.71 14.91
N GLN A 76 21.42 18.63 15.24
CA GLN A 76 22.49 19.00 14.31
C GLN A 76 22.55 18.05 13.12
N ASN A 77 22.66 18.60 11.91
CA ASN A 77 22.84 17.82 10.68
C ASN A 77 24.32 17.37 10.53
N ASN A 78 24.72 16.40 11.34
CA ASN A 78 26.05 15.78 11.31
C ASN A 78 25.96 14.31 10.90
N LEU A 79 27.11 13.68 10.60
CA LEU A 79 27.17 12.30 10.18
C LEU A 79 26.58 11.31 11.19
N ALA A 80 26.79 11.57 12.49
CA ALA A 80 26.28 10.70 13.57
C ALA A 80 24.75 10.69 13.58
N ASN A 81 24.12 11.86 13.51
CA ASN A 81 22.66 11.98 13.49
C ASN A 81 22.07 11.41 12.21
N ARG A 82 22.71 11.60 11.04
CA ARG A 82 22.27 10.94 9.80
C ARG A 82 22.32 9.41 9.88
N ASN A 83 23.36 8.85 10.51
CA ASN A 83 23.44 7.40 10.75
C ASN A 83 22.37 6.93 11.74
N SER A 84 22.05 7.73 12.76
CA SER A 84 20.96 7.43 13.69
C SER A 84 19.59 7.43 12.99
N ILE A 85 19.34 8.41 12.10
CA ILE A 85 18.14 8.44 11.25
C ILE A 85 18.08 7.18 10.36
N LYS A 86 19.20 6.82 9.72
CA LYS A 86 19.29 5.60 8.91
C LYS A 86 18.90 4.36 9.71
N THR A 87 19.40 4.24 10.93
CA THR A 87 19.06 3.11 11.83
C THR A 87 17.59 3.13 12.22
N ALA A 88 17.03 4.29 12.55
CA ALA A 88 15.63 4.43 12.93
C ALA A 88 14.68 4.07 11.78
N VAL A 89 14.93 4.59 10.56
CA VAL A 89 14.16 4.27 9.36
C VAL A 89 14.25 2.78 9.03
N ASN A 90 15.46 2.23 9.05
CA ASN A 90 15.67 0.81 8.80
C ASN A 90 14.87 -0.06 9.80
N SER A 91 14.95 0.24 11.09
CA SER A 91 14.23 -0.49 12.13
C SER A 91 12.71 -0.37 11.97
N ALA A 92 12.22 0.79 11.54
CA ALA A 92 10.80 1.00 11.28
C ALA A 92 10.32 0.16 10.10
N LEU A 93 11.05 0.14 8.98
CA LEU A 93 10.70 -0.64 7.79
C LEU A 93 10.80 -2.16 8.03
N TYR A 94 11.80 -2.61 8.78
CA TYR A 94 11.90 -4.04 9.14
C TYR A 94 10.69 -4.56 9.94
N LYS A 95 10.04 -3.75 10.75
CA LYS A 95 8.84 -4.16 11.52
C LYS A 95 7.66 -4.55 10.63
N ILE A 96 7.59 -3.99 9.45
CA ILE A 96 6.49 -4.23 8.49
C ILE A 96 6.91 -5.14 7.33
N MET A 97 8.21 -5.47 7.24
CA MET A 97 8.72 -6.44 6.27
C MET A 97 8.17 -7.84 6.59
N GLY A 98 7.76 -8.57 5.56
CA GLY A 98 7.11 -9.87 5.71
C GLY A 98 5.60 -9.82 5.99
N THR A 99 5.04 -8.65 6.32
CA THR A 99 3.59 -8.47 6.54
C THR A 99 2.95 -7.56 5.49
N LEU A 100 3.42 -6.34 5.34
CA LEU A 100 2.90 -5.35 4.39
C LEU A 100 3.79 -5.17 3.16
N ILE A 101 5.11 -5.24 3.34
CA ILE A 101 6.08 -5.11 2.27
C ILE A 101 6.95 -6.38 2.19
N LYS A 102 7.32 -6.74 0.97
CA LYS A 102 8.20 -7.86 0.70
C LYS A 102 9.67 -7.46 0.85
N ASP A 103 10.01 -6.27 0.37
CA ASP A 103 11.36 -5.76 0.33
C ASP A 103 11.36 -4.24 0.32
N PHE A 104 12.46 -3.62 0.68
CA PHE A 104 12.67 -2.18 0.62
C PHE A 104 14.14 -1.83 0.45
N ASP A 105 14.39 -0.68 -0.13
CA ASP A 105 15.69 -0.02 -0.15
C ASP A 105 15.51 1.48 0.11
N PHE A 106 16.52 2.13 0.69
CA PHE A 106 16.49 3.58 0.89
C PHE A 106 17.87 4.18 0.99
N THR A 107 17.97 5.44 0.57
CA THR A 107 19.17 6.26 0.68
C THR A 107 18.85 7.54 1.44
N ILE A 108 19.83 8.01 2.21
CA ILE A 108 19.76 9.29 2.91
C ILE A 108 20.87 10.17 2.36
N THR A 109 20.50 11.31 1.84
CA THR A 109 21.42 12.28 1.26
C THR A 109 21.28 13.64 1.94
N SER A 110 22.39 14.36 2.08
CA SER A 110 22.44 15.74 2.52
C SER A 110 23.78 16.32 2.09
N ASP A 111 23.78 17.10 1.03
CA ASP A 111 24.95 17.82 0.56
C ASP A 111 25.27 19.02 1.45
N LEU A 112 26.39 19.72 1.18
CA LEU A 112 26.81 20.88 1.97
C LEU A 112 25.81 22.04 1.93
N SER A 113 25.10 22.22 0.82
CA SER A 113 24.07 23.26 0.68
C SER A 113 22.84 22.91 1.51
N GLN A 114 22.40 21.66 1.41
CA GLN A 114 21.28 21.11 2.20
C GLN A 114 21.56 21.13 3.70
N GLN A 115 22.80 20.80 4.11
CA GLN A 115 23.20 20.86 5.52
C GLN A 115 23.06 22.27 6.11
N LYS A 116 23.43 23.33 5.35
CA LYS A 116 23.26 24.74 5.75
C LYS A 116 21.78 25.12 5.90
N LEU A 117 20.90 24.51 5.13
CA LEU A 117 19.45 24.73 5.17
C LEU A 117 18.74 23.79 6.15
N GLY A 118 19.46 22.85 6.77
CA GLY A 118 18.86 21.86 7.66
C GLY A 118 18.05 20.80 6.96
N ILE A 119 18.32 20.51 5.68
CA ILE A 119 17.57 19.57 4.85
C ILE A 119 18.29 18.22 4.83
N ILE A 120 17.51 17.15 4.97
CA ILE A 120 17.92 15.75 4.75
C ILE A 120 16.88 15.13 3.84
N ASP A 121 17.33 14.59 2.70
CA ASP A 121 16.47 13.87 1.77
C ASP A 121 16.55 12.37 2.05
N ILE A 122 15.39 11.73 2.04
CA ILE A 122 15.26 10.28 2.20
C ILE A 122 14.51 9.75 0.98
N ASP A 123 15.24 9.11 0.08
CA ASP A 123 14.67 8.42 -1.07
C ASP A 123 14.48 6.95 -0.72
N TYR A 124 13.28 6.41 -0.94
CA TYR A 124 13.00 5.02 -0.65
C TYR A 124 12.19 4.34 -1.73
N VAL A 125 12.45 3.05 -1.90
CA VAL A 125 11.72 2.14 -2.77
C VAL A 125 11.16 1.02 -1.93
N ILE A 126 9.91 0.68 -2.14
CA ILE A 126 9.23 -0.43 -1.46
C ILE A 126 8.64 -1.41 -2.46
N VAL A 127 8.64 -2.68 -2.12
CA VAL A 127 7.94 -3.74 -2.84
C VAL A 127 6.79 -4.22 -1.96
N PRO A 128 5.55 -3.77 -2.21
CA PRO A 128 4.40 -4.16 -1.40
C PRO A 128 3.99 -5.61 -1.68
N TYR A 129 3.33 -6.26 -0.72
CA TYR A 129 2.57 -7.47 -1.00
C TYR A 129 1.28 -7.12 -1.72
N TYR A 130 0.98 -7.88 -2.78
CA TYR A 130 -0.27 -7.74 -3.51
C TYR A 130 -1.32 -8.69 -2.97
N GLU A 131 -2.56 -8.25 -2.96
CA GLU A 131 -3.71 -9.03 -2.53
C GLU A 131 -4.07 -10.16 -3.51
N ILE A 132 -4.60 -11.28 -3.01
CA ILE A 132 -5.18 -12.33 -3.83
C ILE A 132 -6.56 -11.85 -4.31
N ARG A 133 -6.70 -11.63 -5.61
CA ARG A 133 -7.95 -11.14 -6.23
C ARG A 133 -8.82 -12.26 -6.77
N GLN A 134 -8.21 -13.33 -7.23
CA GLN A 134 -8.92 -14.39 -7.92
C GLN A 134 -8.28 -15.74 -7.61
N ILE A 135 -9.12 -16.69 -7.26
CA ILE A 135 -8.74 -18.10 -7.12
C ILE A 135 -9.46 -18.87 -8.25
N ARG A 136 -8.70 -19.53 -9.11
CA ARG A 136 -9.23 -20.35 -10.19
C ARG A 136 -9.08 -21.81 -9.82
N ASN A 137 -10.19 -22.51 -9.65
CA ASN A 137 -10.23 -23.94 -9.42
C ASN A 137 -10.48 -24.66 -10.74
N ARG A 138 -9.69 -25.69 -11.01
CA ARG A 138 -9.90 -26.59 -12.14
C ARG A 138 -10.07 -28.00 -11.59
N ILE A 139 -11.22 -28.60 -11.83
CA ILE A 139 -11.54 -29.98 -11.45
C ILE A 139 -11.51 -30.82 -12.73
N THR A 140 -10.72 -31.87 -12.75
CA THR A 140 -10.73 -32.87 -13.81
C THR A 140 -11.24 -34.18 -13.21
N ILE A 141 -12.38 -34.66 -13.71
CA ILE A 141 -12.95 -35.95 -13.32
C ILE A 141 -12.35 -37.00 -14.27
N LYS A 142 -11.80 -38.06 -13.68
CA LYS A 142 -11.32 -39.25 -14.42
C LYS A 142 -12.05 -40.45 -13.87
N ASP A 143 -12.34 -41.40 -14.75
CA ASP A 143 -13.02 -42.67 -14.37
C ASP A 143 -12.09 -43.64 -13.63
N SER A 144 -10.76 -43.40 -13.70
CA SER A 144 -9.72 -44.14 -12.95
C SER A 144 -8.50 -43.28 -12.73
N ILE A 145 -7.78 -43.51 -11.64
CA ILE A 145 -6.46 -42.91 -11.32
C ILE A 145 -5.38 -43.90 -11.68
#